data_4327171243d9e9d013d80162576ac43c
#
_entry.id   4327171243d9e9d013d80162576ac43c
#
_cell.length_a   1.000
_cell.length_b   1.000
_cell.length_c   1.000
_cell.angle_alpha   90.00
_cell.angle_beta   90.00
_cell.angle_gamma   90.00
#
_symmetry.space_group_name_H-M   'P 1'
#
loop_
_entity.id
_entity.type
_entity.pdbx_description
1 polymer ?
#
loop_
_entity_poly.entity_id
_entity_poly.type
_entity_poly.pdbx_seq_one_letter_code
_entity_poly.pdbx_strand_id
1 'polypeptide(L)'
;MLELKNLCLSASSENGKAEILKDVSLTVADKSFVVITGPNGGGKTSLAKTIMGLMQPTGGQIFWNGEDITALNVTERARRGISYGFQQPPRFKGMKVTDLLAIAAGRTLTHDEACGYLTQVGLCARDYLTRDVDTSLSGGEVKRIEIATILARNAGLMIFDEPEAGIDLWSFARLTETF
;
A
#
# COMPACT_ATOMS: atom_id res chain seq x y z
N MET A 1 -0.84 13.95 -9.00
CA MET A 1 0.20 14.63 -8.17
C MET A 1 -0.22 14.64 -6.72
N LEU A 2 0.63 14.18 -5.77
CA LEU A 2 0.43 14.27 -4.32
C LEU A 2 1.22 15.44 -3.76
N GLU A 3 0.61 16.26 -2.89
CA GLU A 3 1.28 17.36 -2.21
C GLU A 3 0.95 17.34 -0.71
N LEU A 4 1.98 17.39 0.11
CA LEU A 4 1.89 17.50 1.57
C LEU A 4 2.39 18.89 1.96
N LYS A 5 1.64 19.62 2.80
CA LYS A 5 1.97 20.95 3.28
C LYS A 5 2.00 20.98 4.80
N ASN A 6 3.20 21.17 5.34
CA ASN A 6 3.43 21.35 6.79
C ASN A 6 2.74 20.25 7.63
N LEU A 7 2.79 18.99 7.15
CA LEU A 7 2.07 17.88 7.75
C LEU A 7 2.65 17.55 9.12
N CYS A 8 1.79 17.54 10.13
CA CYS A 8 2.15 17.20 11.50
C CYS A 8 1.30 16.03 12.00
N LEU A 9 1.90 15.16 12.80
CA LEU A 9 1.23 14.09 13.50
C LEU A 9 1.80 13.96 14.91
N SER A 10 0.94 14.01 15.91
CA SER A 10 1.32 13.79 17.30
C SER A 10 0.45 12.70 17.91
N ALA A 11 1.05 11.85 18.74
CA ALA A 11 0.34 10.88 19.55
C ALA A 11 0.40 11.26 21.03
N SER A 12 -0.69 11.04 21.75
CA SER A 12 -0.71 11.15 23.20
C SER A 12 0.00 9.94 23.82
N SER A 13 0.95 10.17 24.70
CA SER A 13 1.60 9.15 25.51
C SER A 13 1.47 9.49 26.99
N GLU A 14 1.72 8.53 27.87
CA GLU A 14 1.69 8.73 29.34
C GLU A 14 2.64 9.85 29.79
N ASN A 15 3.70 10.13 29.02
CA ASN A 15 4.70 11.15 29.31
C ASN A 15 4.50 12.45 28.51
N GLY A 16 3.29 12.68 27.93
CA GLY A 16 2.97 13.88 27.15
C GLY A 16 2.69 13.60 25.68
N LYS A 17 2.71 14.63 24.84
CA LYS A 17 2.56 14.49 23.38
C LYS A 17 3.90 14.12 22.76
N ALA A 18 3.94 12.99 22.04
CA ALA A 18 5.06 12.63 21.18
C ALA A 18 4.79 13.11 19.76
N GLU A 19 5.66 13.95 19.22
CA GLU A 19 5.62 14.41 17.83
C GLU A 19 6.18 13.32 16.92
N ILE A 20 5.37 12.74 16.04
CA ILE A 20 5.74 11.65 15.13
C ILE A 20 6.15 12.24 13.78
N LEU A 21 5.37 13.19 13.27
CA LEU A 21 5.69 13.94 12.06
C LEU A 21 5.72 15.42 12.42
N LYS A 22 6.76 16.12 11.97
CA LYS A 22 6.98 17.52 12.24
C LYS A 22 7.19 18.28 10.94
N ASP A 23 6.20 19.10 10.58
CA ASP A 23 6.29 20.04 9.46
C ASP A 23 6.77 19.39 8.15
N VAL A 24 6.22 18.22 7.82
CA VAL A 24 6.62 17.46 6.62
C VAL A 24 5.96 18.05 5.40
N SER A 25 6.77 18.56 4.48
CA SER A 25 6.33 19.05 3.18
C SER A 25 6.99 18.24 2.07
N LEU A 26 6.19 17.71 1.14
CA LEU A 26 6.65 16.84 0.07
C LEU A 26 5.72 16.99 -1.15
N THR A 27 6.30 17.00 -2.33
CA THR A 27 5.56 16.92 -3.59
C THR A 27 6.00 15.68 -4.37
N VAL A 28 5.04 14.83 -4.73
CA VAL A 28 5.24 13.67 -5.59
C VAL A 28 4.56 13.95 -6.92
N ALA A 29 5.38 14.11 -7.97
CA ALA A 29 4.88 14.38 -9.31
C ALA A 29 4.17 13.14 -9.90
N ASP A 30 3.34 13.36 -10.93
CA ASP A 30 2.74 12.25 -11.65
C ASP A 30 3.82 11.40 -12.34
N LYS A 31 3.58 10.09 -12.39
CA LYS A 31 4.49 9.11 -13.00
C LYS A 31 5.91 9.14 -12.40
N SER A 32 6.05 9.56 -11.14
CA SER A 32 7.33 9.51 -10.42
C SER A 32 7.35 8.34 -9.44
N PHE A 33 8.53 7.80 -9.23
CA PHE A 33 8.84 6.84 -8.18
C PHE A 33 9.61 7.56 -7.09
N VAL A 34 9.11 7.50 -5.84
CA VAL A 34 9.72 8.17 -4.69
C VAL A 34 9.99 7.16 -3.59
N VAL A 35 11.20 7.14 -3.09
CA VAL A 35 11.61 6.31 -1.95
C VAL A 35 11.83 7.18 -0.73
N ILE A 36 11.17 6.84 0.37
CA ILE A 36 11.33 7.50 1.67
C ILE A 36 12.20 6.61 2.56
N THR A 37 13.38 7.08 2.89
CA THR A 37 14.35 6.38 3.75
C THR A 37 14.53 7.09 5.07
N GLY A 38 15.10 6.39 6.06
CA GLY A 38 15.39 6.94 7.36
C GLY A 38 15.44 5.88 8.46
N PRO A 39 15.83 6.25 9.69
CA PRO A 39 15.97 5.32 10.80
C PRO A 39 14.63 4.68 11.18
N ASN A 40 14.73 3.54 11.89
CA ASN A 40 13.54 2.92 12.49
C ASN A 40 12.96 3.87 13.56
N GLY A 41 11.62 3.97 13.59
CA GLY A 41 10.94 4.95 14.43
C GLY A 41 10.90 6.38 13.86
N GLY A 42 11.50 6.64 12.70
CA GLY A 42 11.51 7.97 12.07
C GLY A 42 10.19 8.41 11.41
N GLY A 43 9.08 7.71 11.66
CA GLY A 43 7.75 8.13 11.20
C GLY A 43 7.38 7.71 9.77
N LYS A 44 8.18 6.91 9.07
CA LYS A 44 7.92 6.48 7.67
C LYS A 44 6.55 5.81 7.51
N THR A 45 6.28 4.77 8.29
CA THR A 45 4.98 4.07 8.32
C THR A 45 3.84 5.02 8.73
N SER A 46 4.09 5.92 9.68
CA SER A 46 3.09 6.90 10.12
C SER A 46 2.75 7.90 9.02
N LEU A 47 3.75 8.34 8.25
CA LEU A 47 3.54 9.20 7.08
C LEU A 47 2.70 8.48 6.02
N ALA A 48 3.06 7.25 5.66
CA ALA A 48 2.33 6.43 4.69
C ALA A 48 0.86 6.20 5.13
N LYS A 49 0.64 5.86 6.41
CA LYS A 49 -0.70 5.71 7.00
C LYS A 49 -1.49 7.01 7.02
N THR A 50 -0.83 8.14 7.27
CA THR A 50 -1.48 9.46 7.26
C THR A 50 -1.90 9.84 5.84
N ILE A 51 -1.08 9.59 4.82
CA ILE A 51 -1.44 9.82 3.41
C ILE A 51 -2.62 8.93 3.01
N MET A 52 -2.69 7.69 3.47
CA MET A 52 -3.83 6.79 3.18
C MET A 52 -5.11 7.14 3.98
N GLY A 53 -5.01 7.94 5.05
CA GLY A 53 -6.14 8.25 5.94
C GLY A 53 -6.43 7.22 7.01
N LEU A 54 -5.48 6.32 7.26
CA LEU A 54 -5.48 5.38 8.39
C LEU A 54 -5.13 6.07 9.72
N MET A 55 -4.40 7.20 9.63
CA MET A 55 -4.12 8.11 10.74
C MET A 55 -4.52 9.53 10.33
N GLN A 56 -5.15 10.26 11.24
CA GLN A 56 -5.50 11.66 10.98
C GLN A 56 -4.34 12.57 11.39
N PRO A 57 -3.92 13.50 10.53
CA PRO A 57 -2.88 14.46 10.88
C PRO A 57 -3.38 15.41 11.99
N THR A 58 -2.47 15.89 12.82
CA THR A 58 -2.76 16.90 13.85
C THR A 58 -2.59 18.33 13.32
N GLY A 59 -2.02 18.49 12.13
CA GLY A 59 -1.85 19.77 11.44
C GLY A 59 -1.34 19.58 10.02
N GLY A 60 -1.40 20.63 9.23
CA GLY A 60 -1.02 20.61 7.83
C GLY A 60 -2.13 20.12 6.92
N GLN A 61 -1.80 19.92 5.64
CA GLN A 61 -2.77 19.56 4.60
C GLN A 61 -2.20 18.53 3.65
N ILE A 62 -3.09 17.70 3.08
CA ILE A 62 -2.78 16.67 2.08
C ILE A 62 -3.64 16.95 0.86
N PHE A 63 -3.00 17.14 -0.30
CA PHE A 63 -3.69 17.32 -1.57
C PHE A 63 -3.40 16.16 -2.51
N TRP A 64 -4.45 15.65 -3.13
CA TRP A 64 -4.36 14.65 -4.21
C TRP A 64 -5.02 15.20 -5.47
N ASN A 65 -4.22 15.33 -6.55
CA ASN A 65 -4.66 15.94 -7.82
C ASN A 65 -5.32 17.31 -7.64
N GLY A 66 -4.81 18.13 -6.71
CA GLY A 66 -5.31 19.47 -6.41
C GLY A 66 -6.52 19.51 -5.45
N GLU A 67 -7.12 18.36 -5.10
CA GLU A 67 -8.20 18.28 -4.11
C GLU A 67 -7.60 18.11 -2.70
N ASP A 68 -8.08 18.90 -1.72
CA ASP A 68 -7.75 18.70 -0.31
C ASP A 68 -8.45 17.45 0.21
N ILE A 69 -7.66 16.45 0.54
CA ILE A 69 -8.12 15.15 1.07
C ILE A 69 -7.84 14.98 2.57
N THR A 70 -7.41 16.03 3.25
CA THR A 70 -6.92 15.97 4.64
C THR A 70 -7.95 15.34 5.58
N ALA A 71 -9.21 15.76 5.48
CA ALA A 71 -10.29 15.27 6.34
C ALA A 71 -10.94 13.96 5.87
N LEU A 72 -10.61 13.48 4.66
CA LEU A 72 -11.22 12.30 4.09
C LEU A 72 -10.75 11.03 4.79
N ASN A 73 -11.67 10.08 4.97
CA ASN A 73 -11.36 8.76 5.53
C ASN A 73 -10.70 7.83 4.49
N VAL A 74 -10.23 6.67 4.94
CA VAL A 74 -9.54 5.67 4.11
C VAL A 74 -10.36 5.23 2.90
N THR A 75 -11.67 5.03 3.05
CA THR A 75 -12.56 4.59 1.97
C THR A 75 -12.70 5.65 0.88
N GLU A 76 -12.84 6.91 1.28
CA GLU A 76 -12.95 8.04 0.36
C GLU A 76 -11.65 8.26 -0.42
N ARG A 77 -10.49 8.14 0.24
CA ARG A 77 -9.18 8.22 -0.43
C ARG A 77 -8.95 7.03 -1.36
N ALA A 78 -9.34 5.82 -0.95
CA ALA A 78 -9.28 4.66 -1.81
C ALA A 78 -10.13 4.84 -3.09
N ARG A 79 -11.35 5.40 -2.99
CA ARG A 79 -12.21 5.70 -4.15
C ARG A 79 -11.61 6.73 -5.08
N ARG A 80 -10.73 7.61 -4.61
CA ARG A 80 -9.96 8.59 -5.40
C ARG A 80 -8.70 8.02 -6.03
N GLY A 81 -8.53 6.69 -5.95
CA GLY A 81 -7.43 5.99 -6.60
C GLY A 81 -6.12 6.01 -5.79
N ILE A 82 -6.19 5.99 -4.47
CA ILE A 82 -5.04 5.78 -3.59
C ILE A 82 -5.08 4.34 -3.09
N SER A 83 -3.97 3.62 -3.20
CA SER A 83 -3.79 2.25 -2.70
C SER A 83 -2.67 2.18 -1.68
N TYR A 84 -2.77 1.23 -0.76
CA TYR A 84 -1.80 1.04 0.31
C TYR A 84 -1.46 -0.44 0.50
N GLY A 85 -0.18 -0.76 0.46
CA GLY A 85 0.38 -2.06 0.82
C GLY A 85 0.89 -2.03 2.25
N PHE A 86 0.34 -2.90 3.08
CA PHE A 86 0.65 -2.96 4.50
C PHE A 86 2.01 -3.61 4.77
N GLN A 87 2.72 -3.20 5.80
CA GLN A 87 3.92 -3.89 6.27
C GLN A 87 3.63 -5.37 6.59
N GLN A 88 2.49 -5.63 7.25
CA GLN A 88 1.94 -6.96 7.45
C GLN A 88 0.65 -7.10 6.67
N PRO A 89 0.63 -7.84 5.57
CA PRO A 89 -0.55 -7.97 4.72
C PRO A 89 -1.68 -8.70 5.45
N PRO A 90 -2.93 -8.25 5.27
CA PRO A 90 -4.08 -8.91 5.85
C PRO A 90 -4.34 -10.27 5.20
N ARG A 91 -4.92 -11.19 5.96
CA ARG A 91 -5.38 -12.49 5.47
C ARG A 91 -6.90 -12.51 5.40
N PHE A 92 -7.43 -13.09 4.33
CA PHE A 92 -8.87 -13.13 4.06
C PHE A 92 -9.36 -14.57 4.03
N LYS A 93 -9.70 -15.12 5.20
CA LYS A 93 -10.18 -16.51 5.32
C LYS A 93 -11.42 -16.75 4.45
N GLY A 94 -11.37 -17.82 3.65
CA GLY A 94 -12.47 -18.21 2.75
C GLY A 94 -12.56 -17.38 1.46
N MET A 95 -11.53 -16.61 1.13
CA MET A 95 -11.43 -15.84 -0.12
C MET A 95 -10.30 -16.38 -0.96
N LYS A 96 -10.55 -16.71 -2.21
CA LYS A 96 -9.53 -17.15 -3.15
C LYS A 96 -8.72 -15.98 -3.69
N VAL A 97 -7.51 -16.27 -4.12
CA VAL A 97 -6.63 -15.26 -4.76
C VAL A 97 -7.31 -14.62 -5.97
N THR A 98 -7.98 -15.42 -6.81
CA THR A 98 -8.72 -14.92 -7.97
C THR A 98 -9.83 -13.94 -7.58
N ASP A 99 -10.56 -14.21 -6.49
CA ASP A 99 -11.64 -13.35 -6.02
C ASP A 99 -11.09 -12.03 -5.47
N LEU A 100 -9.98 -12.10 -4.73
CA LEU A 100 -9.30 -10.93 -4.19
C LEU A 100 -8.78 -10.01 -5.31
N LEU A 101 -8.18 -10.59 -6.36
CA LEU A 101 -7.74 -9.84 -7.54
C LEU A 101 -8.93 -9.17 -8.26
N ALA A 102 -10.05 -9.87 -8.44
CA ALA A 102 -11.25 -9.33 -9.09
C ALA A 102 -11.87 -8.19 -8.27
N ILE A 103 -11.95 -8.34 -6.95
CA ILE A 103 -12.41 -7.27 -6.05
C ILE A 103 -11.50 -6.05 -6.15
N ALA A 104 -10.19 -6.25 -6.14
CA ALA A 104 -9.22 -5.16 -6.26
C ALA A 104 -9.34 -4.43 -7.59
N ALA A 105 -9.50 -5.17 -8.69
CA ALA A 105 -9.70 -4.61 -10.03
C ALA A 105 -11.07 -3.92 -10.20
N GLY A 106 -12.03 -4.17 -9.31
CA GLY A 106 -13.39 -3.65 -9.42
C GLY A 106 -14.19 -4.25 -10.58
N ARG A 107 -13.74 -5.38 -11.13
CA ARG A 107 -14.38 -6.09 -12.26
C ARG A 107 -13.97 -7.56 -12.28
N THR A 108 -14.71 -8.36 -13.02
CA THR A 108 -14.29 -9.73 -13.33
C THR A 108 -13.02 -9.70 -14.18
N LEU A 109 -12.04 -10.51 -13.82
CA LEU A 109 -10.81 -10.69 -14.58
C LEU A 109 -10.91 -11.96 -15.42
N THR A 110 -10.32 -11.96 -16.61
CA THR A 110 -10.07 -13.19 -17.36
C THR A 110 -8.99 -14.00 -16.66
N HIS A 111 -8.88 -15.29 -16.98
CA HIS A 111 -7.82 -16.15 -16.45
C HIS A 111 -6.43 -15.57 -16.76
N ASP A 112 -6.21 -15.12 -18.00
CA ASP A 112 -4.92 -14.59 -18.45
C ASP A 112 -4.53 -13.28 -17.73
N GLU A 113 -5.50 -12.39 -17.48
CA GLU A 113 -5.27 -11.17 -16.69
C GLU A 113 -4.85 -11.50 -15.25
N ALA A 114 -5.57 -12.41 -14.60
CA ALA A 114 -5.24 -12.84 -13.24
C ALA A 114 -3.86 -13.55 -13.18
N CYS A 115 -3.54 -14.38 -14.19
CA CYS A 115 -2.22 -14.96 -14.36
C CYS A 115 -1.13 -13.89 -14.50
N GLY A 116 -1.40 -12.85 -15.29
CA GLY A 116 -0.48 -11.74 -15.52
C GLY A 116 -0.09 -11.04 -14.23
N TYR A 117 -1.04 -10.71 -13.37
CA TYR A 117 -0.76 -10.08 -12.07
C TYR A 117 0.08 -10.95 -11.14
N LEU A 118 -0.19 -12.27 -11.07
CA LEU A 118 0.61 -13.18 -10.25
C LEU A 118 2.02 -13.36 -10.80
N THR A 119 2.17 -13.43 -12.13
CA THR A 119 3.47 -13.55 -12.77
C THR A 119 4.36 -12.34 -12.49
N GLN A 120 3.79 -11.12 -12.49
CA GLN A 120 4.51 -9.88 -12.17
C GLN A 120 5.14 -9.93 -10.77
N VAL A 121 4.48 -10.57 -9.81
CA VAL A 121 5.01 -10.73 -8.45
C VAL A 121 5.75 -12.06 -8.22
N GLY A 122 6.06 -12.79 -9.28
CA GLY A 122 6.83 -14.03 -9.22
C GLY A 122 6.09 -15.23 -8.63
N LEU A 123 4.75 -15.24 -8.71
CA LEU A 123 3.92 -16.38 -8.31
C LEU A 123 3.44 -17.18 -9.52
N CYS A 124 3.47 -18.51 -9.42
CA CYS A 124 2.91 -19.39 -10.43
C CYS A 124 1.38 -19.35 -10.38
N ALA A 125 0.73 -18.83 -11.40
CA ALA A 125 -0.72 -18.69 -11.44
C ALA A 125 -1.45 -20.04 -11.24
N ARG A 126 -0.96 -21.12 -11.85
CA ARG A 126 -1.53 -22.46 -11.72
C ARG A 126 -1.68 -22.91 -10.27
N ASP A 127 -0.69 -22.55 -9.44
CA ASP A 127 -0.61 -23.04 -8.07
C ASP A 127 -1.33 -22.11 -7.07
N TYR A 128 -1.59 -20.85 -7.45
CA TYR A 128 -2.09 -19.86 -6.50
C TYR A 128 -3.51 -19.33 -6.79
N LEU A 129 -3.97 -19.24 -8.04
CA LEU A 129 -5.25 -18.62 -8.38
C LEU A 129 -6.45 -19.18 -7.60
N THR A 130 -6.47 -20.49 -7.37
CA THR A 130 -7.58 -21.18 -6.68
C THR A 130 -7.35 -21.37 -5.19
N ARG A 131 -6.18 -20.96 -4.65
CA ARG A 131 -5.87 -21.08 -3.22
C ARG A 131 -6.60 -20.01 -2.41
N ASP A 132 -6.97 -20.38 -1.20
CA ASP A 132 -7.48 -19.44 -0.20
C ASP A 132 -6.34 -18.58 0.37
N VAL A 133 -6.65 -17.31 0.64
CA VAL A 133 -5.71 -16.37 1.26
C VAL A 133 -5.76 -16.53 2.77
N ASP A 134 -5.32 -17.66 3.27
CA ASP A 134 -5.40 -18.06 4.66
C ASP A 134 -4.02 -18.29 5.31
N THR A 135 -4.00 -19.01 6.42
CA THR A 135 -2.79 -19.31 7.19
C THR A 135 -1.88 -20.36 6.56
N SER A 136 -2.32 -21.04 5.50
CA SER A 136 -1.49 -22.02 4.75
C SER A 136 -0.44 -21.33 3.88
N LEU A 137 -0.64 -20.04 3.56
CA LEU A 137 0.32 -19.25 2.81
C LEU A 137 1.42 -18.69 3.73
N SER A 138 2.66 -18.75 3.26
CA SER A 138 3.79 -18.08 3.92
C SER A 138 3.63 -16.55 3.92
N GLY A 139 4.36 -15.85 4.79
CA GLY A 139 4.36 -14.39 4.83
C GLY A 139 4.73 -13.75 3.48
N GLY A 140 5.77 -14.28 2.83
CA GLY A 140 6.20 -13.79 1.53
C GLY A 140 5.20 -14.04 0.40
N GLU A 141 4.46 -15.16 0.43
CA GLU A 141 3.40 -15.43 -0.56
C GLU A 141 2.24 -14.46 -0.39
N VAL A 142 1.78 -14.23 0.85
CA VAL A 142 0.70 -13.27 1.13
C VAL A 142 1.11 -11.85 0.74
N LYS A 143 2.37 -11.47 0.99
CA LYS A 143 2.90 -10.15 0.59
C LYS A 143 2.90 -9.97 -0.92
N ARG A 144 3.33 -10.98 -1.68
CA ARG A 144 3.29 -10.94 -3.15
C ARG A 144 1.86 -10.90 -3.69
N ILE A 145 0.92 -11.63 -3.08
CA ILE A 145 -0.51 -11.56 -3.43
C ILE A 145 -1.06 -10.15 -3.14
N GLU A 146 -0.73 -9.54 -2.01
CA GLU A 146 -1.11 -8.17 -1.71
C GLU A 146 -0.61 -7.20 -2.80
N ILE A 147 0.67 -7.29 -3.17
CA ILE A 147 1.22 -6.43 -4.24
C ILE A 147 0.47 -6.67 -5.56
N ALA A 148 0.18 -7.93 -5.93
CA ALA A 148 -0.61 -8.22 -7.11
C ALA A 148 -2.01 -7.57 -7.06
N THR A 149 -2.65 -7.50 -5.89
CA THR A 149 -3.95 -6.81 -5.74
C THR A 149 -3.83 -5.30 -5.91
N ILE A 150 -2.74 -4.70 -5.43
CA ILE A 150 -2.48 -3.26 -5.61
C ILE A 150 -2.26 -2.93 -7.10
N LEU A 151 -1.52 -3.78 -7.82
CA LEU A 151 -1.33 -3.66 -9.26
C LEU A 151 -2.65 -3.83 -10.02
N ALA A 152 -3.46 -4.84 -9.66
CA ALA A 152 -4.77 -5.10 -10.28
C ALA A 152 -5.74 -3.91 -10.09
N ARG A 153 -5.65 -3.20 -8.98
CA ARG A 153 -6.44 -2.00 -8.71
C ARG A 153 -6.11 -0.84 -9.65
N ASN A 154 -4.88 -0.80 -10.19
CA ASN A 154 -4.41 0.25 -11.11
C ASN A 154 -4.66 1.67 -10.55
N ALA A 155 -4.29 1.88 -9.30
CA ALA A 155 -4.49 3.15 -8.60
C ALA A 155 -3.54 4.24 -9.12
N GLY A 156 -3.98 5.49 -9.09
CA GLY A 156 -3.15 6.64 -9.47
C GLY A 156 -2.01 6.94 -8.48
N LEU A 157 -2.16 6.52 -7.23
CA LEU A 157 -1.11 6.56 -6.20
C LEU A 157 -1.05 5.21 -5.50
N MET A 158 0.11 4.58 -5.53
CA MET A 158 0.40 3.34 -4.82
C MET A 158 1.43 3.61 -3.73
N ILE A 159 1.07 3.30 -2.50
CA ILE A 159 1.94 3.47 -1.32
C ILE A 159 2.30 2.08 -0.82
N PHE A 160 3.59 1.82 -0.68
CA PHE A 160 4.09 0.55 -0.14
C PHE A 160 4.89 0.83 1.14
N ASP A 161 4.49 0.18 2.23
CA ASP A 161 5.16 0.27 3.53
C ASP A 161 6.00 -0.99 3.74
N GLU A 162 7.32 -0.86 3.62
CA GLU A 162 8.29 -1.95 3.70
C GLU A 162 7.90 -3.16 2.82
N PRO A 163 7.79 -2.99 1.49
CA PRO A 163 7.34 -4.06 0.59
C PRO A 163 8.26 -5.29 0.59
N GLU A 164 9.52 -5.12 0.99
CA GLU A 164 10.52 -6.18 1.10
C GLU A 164 10.37 -7.03 2.36
N ALA A 165 9.58 -6.60 3.34
CA ALA A 165 9.45 -7.30 4.61
C ALA A 165 8.85 -8.71 4.42
N GLY A 166 9.64 -9.74 4.78
CA GLY A 166 9.24 -11.15 4.66
C GLY A 166 9.34 -11.75 3.26
N ILE A 167 9.95 -11.04 2.32
CA ILE A 167 10.23 -11.55 0.96
C ILE A 167 11.70 -11.95 0.88
N ASP A 168 11.97 -13.11 0.26
CA ASP A 168 13.34 -13.54 -0.01
C ASP A 168 14.00 -12.68 -1.10
N LEU A 169 15.35 -12.66 -1.10
CA LEU A 169 16.14 -11.80 -1.98
C LEU A 169 15.85 -12.02 -3.48
N TRP A 170 15.59 -13.26 -3.89
CA TRP A 170 15.32 -13.60 -5.30
C TRP A 170 13.96 -13.11 -5.75
N SER A 171 12.96 -13.25 -4.89
CA SER A 171 11.60 -12.75 -5.14
C SER A 171 11.57 -11.23 -5.13
N PHE A 172 12.38 -10.58 -4.28
CA PHE A 172 12.52 -9.12 -4.24
C PHE A 172 13.11 -8.56 -5.54
N ALA A 173 14.11 -9.23 -6.14
CA ALA A 173 14.67 -8.80 -7.41
C ALA A 173 13.61 -8.72 -8.53
N ARG A 174 12.67 -9.68 -8.58
CA ARG A 174 11.55 -9.63 -9.53
C ARG A 174 10.55 -8.51 -9.23
N LEU A 175 10.32 -8.19 -7.97
CA LEU A 175 9.45 -7.06 -7.60
C LEU A 175 10.04 -5.72 -8.04
N THR A 176 11.35 -5.54 -7.97
CA THR A 176 12.01 -4.29 -8.42
C THR A 176 11.88 -4.06 -9.92
N GLU A 177 11.67 -5.10 -10.73
CA GLU A 177 11.37 -4.97 -12.17
C GLU A 177 9.92 -4.50 -12.43
N THR A 178 9.05 -4.58 -11.42
CA THR A 178 7.63 -4.22 -11.51
C THR A 178 7.38 -2.74 -11.14
N PHE A 179 8.30 -2.15 -10.38
CA PHE A 179 8.27 -0.74 -9.96
C PHE A 179 9.19 0.10 -10.84
#